data_03b9a36e4732e7178551744cbf6aec47
#
_entry.id   03b9a36e4732e7178551744cbf6aec47
#
_cell.length_a   1.000
_cell.length_b   1.000
_cell.length_c   1.000
_cell.angle_alpha   90.00
_cell.angle_beta   90.00
_cell.angle_gamma   90.00
#
_symmetry.space_group_name_H-M   'P 1'
#
loop_
_entity.id
_entity.type
_entity.pdbx_description
1 polymer ?
#
loop_
_entity_poly.entity_id
_entity_poly.type
_entity_poly.pdbx_seq_one_letter_code
_entity_poly.pdbx_strand_id
1 'polypeptide(L)'
;VRLVELSVTNFRSLGDVQGIPIRKQTILTGHNDCGKTAALDAIAFLLGERSVVDSDISDFAMGEPARAALPSDEVEERRTVIVEGRFALSPTEEKALDAGPTLRMRRRHVEGEGSCLEWRTAVPQNPTLRNIPALKVAELRALASELEISLREDQTNVKASWVEVLEEHAAGTEMVTDWVVAPESVAAALPQLLYFKGDAAESPEAVVRSILTAKLREYTLREETRQKITDLEEEFSSLLKDDVVRLQKLVEERCTLDAFTVDPSVQFRPTVHSLSLTAAAAGQRAVSLTAAGSGRSRRVSLALWEASQELLSEETEDGVGGVIIAYDEPDTHLDYDHQRRIMEMIKASASAAQSTVIVATHSLNLIDGVDIQDIVHLNSRDGRAYVQSLGTEDDDEETRRFLSNMAVSLGFRNSVLLHERCFVGVEGPTEYAALPTLFKLAFGYPIQSAGIALWDCGGNDGALSFAKFLKKHRRTVMFLVDADTMRDKQKRFNIDRLSKQGFTEADCLFLGDPNELEDVFSDDQWAGTMNAAWPRDDAQQWTAQDVSGLRVGGKFSKSLHNMLRQSSSSAPSGKEDMVVELTRRLRKPSDVPPALVKSFEDAIKVAREAGLAYWPEGS
;
A
#
# COMPACT_ATOMS: atom_id res chain seq x y z
N VAL A 1 -19.82 1.73 4.75
CA VAL A 1 -19.12 2.33 3.58
C VAL A 1 -17.63 2.09 3.74
N ARG A 2 -17.03 1.28 2.85
CA ARG A 2 -15.62 0.88 2.94
C ARG A 2 -14.85 1.34 1.70
N LEU A 3 -13.80 2.14 1.88
CA LEU A 3 -12.89 2.52 0.80
C LEU A 3 -12.17 1.26 0.27
N VAL A 4 -12.21 1.02 -1.04
CA VAL A 4 -11.59 -0.14 -1.70
C VAL A 4 -10.53 0.24 -2.73
N GLU A 5 -10.53 1.49 -3.18
CA GLU A 5 -9.57 1.99 -4.16
C GLU A 5 -9.43 3.51 -4.04
N LEU A 6 -8.23 4.00 -4.23
CA LEU A 6 -7.90 5.42 -4.23
C LEU A 6 -7.19 5.79 -5.53
N SER A 7 -7.62 6.89 -6.14
CA SER A 7 -6.93 7.52 -7.28
C SER A 7 -6.65 8.98 -6.96
N VAL A 8 -5.47 9.47 -7.35
CA VAL A 8 -5.01 10.80 -6.99
C VAL A 8 -4.40 11.50 -8.20
N THR A 9 -4.83 12.72 -8.45
CA THR A 9 -4.30 13.57 -9.51
C THR A 9 -3.85 14.90 -8.95
N ASN A 10 -2.63 15.31 -9.27
CA ASN A 10 -2.00 16.59 -8.94
C ASN A 10 -1.86 16.89 -7.43
N PHE A 11 -1.65 15.90 -6.59
CA PHE A 11 -1.44 16.09 -5.16
C PHE A 11 -0.01 15.74 -4.74
N ARG A 12 0.81 16.72 -4.44
CA ARG A 12 2.24 16.58 -4.08
C ARG A 12 3.02 15.73 -5.10
N SER A 13 3.71 14.66 -4.63
CA SER A 13 4.41 13.70 -5.50
C SER A 13 3.47 12.78 -6.30
N LEU A 14 2.17 12.75 -5.97
CA LEU A 14 1.16 11.97 -6.66
C LEU A 14 0.61 12.77 -7.85
N GLY A 15 1.33 12.79 -8.97
CA GLY A 15 0.94 13.54 -10.16
C GLY A 15 -0.31 12.97 -10.84
N ASP A 16 -0.26 11.68 -11.20
CA ASP A 16 -1.38 10.90 -11.72
C ASP A 16 -1.19 9.45 -11.29
N VAL A 17 -1.81 9.09 -10.19
CA VAL A 17 -1.73 7.75 -9.61
C VAL A 17 -3.13 7.17 -9.56
N GLN A 18 -3.38 6.15 -10.36
CA GLN A 18 -4.67 5.50 -10.49
C GLN A 18 -4.68 4.14 -9.81
N GLY A 19 -5.80 3.81 -9.16
CA GLY A 19 -6.09 2.44 -8.72
C GLY A 19 -5.23 1.93 -7.57
N ILE A 20 -4.90 2.77 -6.56
CA ILE A 20 -4.27 2.28 -5.31
C ILE A 20 -5.27 1.36 -4.61
N PRO A 21 -5.03 0.03 -4.54
CA PRO A 21 -5.95 -0.87 -3.89
C PRO A 21 -5.92 -0.67 -2.37
N ILE A 22 -7.10 -0.49 -1.77
CA ILE A 22 -7.27 -0.39 -0.32
C ILE A 22 -8.04 -1.63 0.14
N ARG A 23 -7.38 -2.42 0.98
CA ARG A 23 -7.93 -3.64 1.56
C ARG A 23 -8.31 -3.40 3.01
N LYS A 24 -8.80 -4.44 3.68
CA LYS A 24 -9.09 -4.39 5.11
C LYS A 24 -7.86 -3.99 5.93
N GLN A 25 -6.69 -4.48 5.51
CA GLN A 25 -5.37 -4.04 5.93
C GLN A 25 -4.57 -3.68 4.67
N THR A 26 -3.89 -2.53 4.66
CA THR A 26 -3.03 -2.12 3.55
C THR A 26 -1.73 -1.53 4.09
N ILE A 27 -0.60 -2.05 3.65
CA ILE A 27 0.72 -1.52 3.97
C ILE A 27 1.26 -0.77 2.75
N LEU A 28 1.37 0.53 2.86
CA LEU A 28 2.03 1.38 1.86
C LEU A 28 3.53 1.37 2.15
N THR A 29 4.32 0.85 1.24
CA THR A 29 5.79 0.81 1.36
C THR A 29 6.45 1.43 0.14
N GLY A 30 7.74 1.74 0.24
CA GLY A 30 8.54 2.36 -0.82
C GLY A 30 9.63 3.26 -0.24
N HIS A 31 10.49 3.80 -1.11
CA HIS A 31 11.55 4.71 -0.70
C HIS A 31 11.01 6.00 -0.06
N ASN A 32 11.90 6.79 0.56
CA ASN A 32 11.55 8.14 1.02
C ASN A 32 11.07 8.95 -0.18
N ASP A 33 10.13 9.86 0.06
CA ASP A 33 9.55 10.77 -0.94
C ASP A 33 8.79 10.10 -2.10
N CYS A 34 8.53 8.78 -2.03
CA CYS A 34 7.72 8.09 -3.04
C CYS A 34 6.20 8.35 -2.93
N GLY A 35 5.75 9.14 -1.94
CA GLY A 35 4.36 9.54 -1.82
C GLY A 35 3.51 8.76 -0.82
N LYS A 36 4.09 7.97 0.11
CA LYS A 36 3.34 7.23 1.13
C LYS A 36 2.49 8.16 2.02
N THR A 37 3.12 9.14 2.64
CA THR A 37 2.43 10.17 3.44
C THR A 37 1.46 10.99 2.59
N ALA A 38 1.83 11.28 1.32
CA ALA A 38 0.93 11.98 0.40
C ALA A 38 -0.34 11.17 0.11
N ALA A 39 -0.26 9.84 0.02
CA ALA A 39 -1.45 8.99 -0.16
C ALA A 39 -2.36 9.01 1.08
N LEU A 40 -1.80 8.98 2.30
CA LEU A 40 -2.59 9.13 3.54
C LEU A 40 -3.23 10.53 3.64
N ASP A 41 -2.47 11.57 3.33
CA ASP A 41 -2.97 12.95 3.31
C ASP A 41 -4.04 13.16 2.21
N ALA A 42 -3.95 12.47 1.07
CA ALA A 42 -4.98 12.46 0.04
C ALA A 42 -6.28 11.81 0.53
N ILE A 43 -6.20 10.70 1.30
CA ILE A 43 -7.36 10.11 1.96
C ILE A 43 -7.98 11.11 2.93
N ALA A 44 -7.17 11.78 3.74
CA ALA A 44 -7.65 12.81 4.67
C ALA A 44 -8.35 13.97 3.93
N PHE A 45 -7.83 14.37 2.77
CA PHE A 45 -8.49 15.37 1.92
C PHE A 45 -9.81 14.84 1.36
N LEU A 46 -9.85 13.63 0.80
CA LEU A 46 -11.08 13.03 0.27
C LEU A 46 -12.20 13.01 1.31
N LEU A 47 -11.88 12.64 2.55
CA LEU A 47 -12.83 12.53 3.65
C LEU A 47 -13.18 13.89 4.30
N GLY A 48 -12.50 14.98 3.93
CA GLY A 48 -12.78 16.33 4.43
C GLY A 48 -12.11 16.67 5.76
N GLU A 49 -11.19 15.82 6.22
CA GLU A 49 -10.43 16.06 7.46
C GLU A 49 -9.19 16.96 7.24
N ARG A 50 -8.90 17.29 5.97
CA ARG A 50 -7.80 18.16 5.59
C ARG A 50 -8.21 19.08 4.45
N SER A 51 -7.69 20.32 4.43
CA SER A 51 -7.76 21.23 3.29
C SER A 51 -6.47 21.16 2.45
N VAL A 52 -6.58 21.41 1.16
CA VAL A 52 -5.45 21.58 0.24
C VAL A 52 -4.92 23.00 0.39
N VAL A 53 -3.61 23.13 0.44
CA VAL A 53 -2.87 24.41 0.38
C VAL A 53 -2.01 24.43 -0.88
N ASP A 54 -1.54 25.61 -1.30
CA ASP A 54 -0.80 25.78 -2.56
C ASP A 54 0.41 24.85 -2.68
N SER A 55 1.10 24.54 -1.58
CA SER A 55 2.21 23.61 -1.54
C SER A 55 1.81 22.13 -1.73
N ASP A 56 0.54 21.82 -1.68
CA ASP A 56 0.03 20.48 -1.93
C ASP A 56 -0.28 20.24 -3.43
N ILE A 57 -0.32 21.31 -4.24
CA ILE A 57 -0.59 21.20 -5.67
C ILE A 57 0.70 20.77 -6.37
N SER A 58 0.63 19.69 -7.13
CA SER A 58 1.79 19.13 -7.81
C SER A 58 2.26 20.01 -8.97
N ASP A 59 3.54 20.36 -8.99
CA ASP A 59 4.18 21.02 -10.14
C ASP A 59 4.49 20.05 -11.29
N PHE A 60 4.37 18.75 -11.05
CA PHE A 60 4.75 17.68 -11.99
C PHE A 60 3.66 17.31 -13.01
N ALA A 61 2.54 18.02 -13.03
CA ALA A 61 1.41 17.69 -13.94
C ALA A 61 1.79 17.67 -15.42
N MET A 62 3.00 18.21 -15.78
CA MET A 62 3.47 18.25 -17.17
C MET A 62 4.97 18.06 -17.30
N GLY A 63 5.36 17.24 -18.27
CA GLY A 63 6.73 17.25 -18.77
C GLY A 63 7.10 18.62 -19.34
N GLU A 64 8.35 19.06 -19.16
CA GLU A 64 8.84 20.36 -19.60
C GLU A 64 8.50 20.76 -21.06
N PRO A 65 8.44 19.85 -22.07
CA PRO A 65 8.07 20.22 -23.41
C PRO A 65 6.61 20.67 -23.60
N ALA A 66 5.70 20.20 -22.74
CA ALA A 66 4.29 20.53 -22.85
C ALA A 66 3.93 21.86 -22.15
N ARG A 67 4.77 22.34 -21.22
CA ARG A 67 4.57 23.61 -20.51
C ARG A 67 4.74 24.83 -21.44
N ALA A 68 5.56 24.68 -22.48
CA ALA A 68 5.86 25.76 -23.45
C ALA A 68 4.83 25.86 -24.60
N ALA A 69 3.93 24.89 -24.77
CA ALA A 69 3.10 24.74 -25.97
C ALA A 69 1.60 24.97 -25.77
N LEU A 70 1.12 25.32 -24.55
CA LEU A 70 -0.31 25.41 -24.26
C LEU A 70 -0.81 26.85 -24.08
N PRO A 71 -2.00 27.19 -24.62
CA PRO A 71 -2.66 28.48 -24.39
C PRO A 71 -2.94 28.71 -22.91
N SER A 72 -2.99 29.97 -22.49
CA SER A 72 -3.15 30.41 -21.10
C SER A 72 -4.42 29.88 -20.42
N ASP A 73 -5.45 29.57 -21.17
CA ASP A 73 -6.76 29.15 -20.66
C ASP A 73 -6.79 27.68 -20.19
N GLU A 74 -5.87 26.84 -20.68
CA GLU A 74 -5.72 25.44 -20.21
C GLU A 74 -4.82 25.32 -18.98
N VAL A 75 -4.13 26.39 -18.57
CA VAL A 75 -3.29 26.43 -17.37
C VAL A 75 -4.14 26.41 -16.09
N GLU A 76 -5.39 26.90 -16.14
CA GLU A 76 -6.29 26.89 -14.98
C GLU A 76 -6.78 25.48 -14.63
N GLU A 77 -7.06 24.62 -15.61
CA GLU A 77 -7.42 23.20 -15.33
C GLU A 77 -6.29 22.41 -14.66
N ARG A 78 -5.06 22.88 -14.75
CA ARG A 78 -3.87 22.19 -14.24
C ARG A 78 -3.58 22.42 -12.76
N ARG A 79 -4.13 23.44 -12.18
CA ARG A 79 -4.06 23.73 -10.74
C ARG A 79 -5.19 23.07 -9.96
N THR A 80 -5.80 22.07 -10.55
CA THR A 80 -6.87 21.29 -9.93
C THR A 80 -6.29 20.03 -9.31
N VAL A 81 -6.55 19.83 -8.02
CA VAL A 81 -6.30 18.58 -7.29
C VAL A 81 -7.57 17.74 -7.30
N ILE A 82 -7.46 16.47 -7.67
CA ILE A 82 -8.57 15.51 -7.63
C ILE A 82 -8.14 14.28 -6.84
N VAL A 83 -8.92 13.94 -5.82
CA VAL A 83 -8.78 12.67 -5.10
C VAL A 83 -10.09 11.91 -5.20
N GLU A 84 -10.05 10.76 -5.87
CA GLU A 84 -11.19 9.90 -6.10
C GLU A 84 -11.07 8.63 -5.25
N GLY A 85 -12.17 8.25 -4.59
CA GLY A 85 -12.32 7.00 -3.86
C GLY A 85 -13.45 6.15 -4.43
N ARG A 86 -13.20 4.85 -4.57
CA ARG A 86 -14.22 3.85 -4.80
C ARG A 86 -14.54 3.17 -3.48
N PHE A 87 -15.82 3.16 -3.13
CA PHE A 87 -16.32 2.61 -1.86
C PHE A 87 -17.23 1.41 -2.13
N ALA A 88 -17.07 0.36 -1.34
CA ALA A 88 -18.00 -0.75 -1.30
C ALA A 88 -19.07 -0.48 -0.23
N LEU A 89 -20.32 -0.73 -0.58
CA LEU A 89 -21.48 -0.57 0.29
C LEU A 89 -21.98 -1.94 0.78
N SER A 90 -22.48 -1.99 2.01
CA SER A 90 -23.27 -3.11 2.50
C SER A 90 -24.73 -3.01 1.96
N PRO A 91 -25.50 -4.11 1.95
CA PRO A 91 -26.89 -4.07 1.49
C PRO A 91 -27.79 -3.08 2.24
N THR A 92 -27.45 -2.76 3.49
CA THR A 92 -28.15 -1.75 4.31
C THR A 92 -27.83 -0.34 3.83
N GLU A 93 -26.53 -0.08 3.54
CA GLU A 93 -26.04 1.20 3.04
C GLU A 93 -26.51 1.47 1.60
N GLU A 94 -26.58 0.43 0.74
CA GLU A 94 -27.13 0.53 -0.61
C GLU A 94 -28.58 1.08 -0.57
N LYS A 95 -29.39 0.54 0.33
CA LYS A 95 -30.79 1.00 0.50
C LYS A 95 -30.88 2.41 1.09
N ALA A 96 -30.02 2.73 2.07
CA ALA A 96 -30.04 4.02 2.74
C ALA A 96 -29.59 5.17 1.82
N LEU A 97 -28.70 4.88 0.87
CA LEU A 97 -28.13 5.86 -0.05
C LEU A 97 -28.76 5.83 -1.44
N ASP A 98 -29.70 4.91 -1.68
CA ASP A 98 -30.29 4.64 -3.00
C ASP A 98 -29.21 4.49 -4.09
N ALA A 99 -28.18 3.70 -3.77
CA ALA A 99 -27.01 3.50 -4.61
C ALA A 99 -26.75 2.01 -4.86
N GLY A 100 -25.97 1.70 -5.89
CA GLY A 100 -25.52 0.32 -6.16
C GLY A 100 -24.46 -0.15 -5.16
N PRO A 101 -23.93 -1.39 -5.32
CA PRO A 101 -22.96 -1.99 -4.39
C PRO A 101 -21.62 -1.25 -4.32
N THR A 102 -21.38 -0.34 -5.25
CA THR A 102 -20.18 0.51 -5.27
C THR A 102 -20.55 1.96 -5.49
N LEU A 103 -19.93 2.82 -4.69
CA LEU A 103 -20.08 4.26 -4.74
C LEU A 103 -18.74 4.87 -5.17
N ARG A 104 -18.73 5.75 -6.16
CA ARG A 104 -17.55 6.54 -6.55
C ARG A 104 -17.74 7.98 -6.10
N MET A 105 -16.79 8.46 -5.33
CA MET A 105 -16.77 9.84 -4.83
C MET A 105 -15.41 10.46 -5.11
N ARG A 106 -15.39 11.76 -5.40
CA ARG A 106 -14.17 12.53 -5.52
C ARG A 106 -14.28 13.85 -4.79
N ARG A 107 -13.18 14.29 -4.22
CA ARG A 107 -13.04 15.66 -3.75
C ARG A 107 -12.12 16.39 -4.72
N ARG A 108 -12.64 17.46 -5.28
CA ARG A 108 -11.93 18.32 -6.21
C ARG A 108 -11.62 19.65 -5.53
N HIS A 109 -10.40 20.11 -5.64
CA HIS A 109 -9.96 21.45 -5.23
C HIS A 109 -9.48 22.20 -6.46
N VAL A 110 -9.99 23.41 -6.65
CA VAL A 110 -9.54 24.34 -7.69
C VAL A 110 -8.93 25.54 -7.00
N GLU A 111 -7.73 25.93 -7.40
CA GLU A 111 -7.05 27.09 -6.84
C GLU A 111 -7.92 28.33 -7.01
N GLY A 112 -8.15 29.06 -5.91
CA GLY A 112 -9.01 30.24 -5.87
C GLY A 112 -10.52 29.99 -5.72
N GLU A 113 -11.02 28.78 -5.99
CA GLU A 113 -12.46 28.44 -5.89
C GLU A 113 -12.80 27.62 -4.65
N GLY A 114 -11.80 26.90 -4.09
CA GLY A 114 -11.99 26.02 -2.93
C GLY A 114 -12.23 24.55 -3.28
N SER A 115 -12.79 23.79 -2.34
CA SER A 115 -12.96 22.34 -2.49
C SER A 115 -14.42 21.93 -2.53
N CYS A 116 -14.75 20.97 -3.39
CA CYS A 116 -16.08 20.42 -3.57
C CYS A 116 -16.02 18.88 -3.49
N LEU A 117 -16.99 18.27 -2.81
CA LEU A 117 -17.20 16.82 -2.81
C LEU A 117 -18.24 16.47 -3.87
N GLU A 118 -17.87 15.57 -4.78
CA GLU A 118 -18.73 15.13 -5.87
C GLU A 118 -18.88 13.60 -5.81
N TRP A 119 -20.02 13.11 -6.28
CA TRP A 119 -20.26 11.69 -6.42
C TRP A 119 -20.70 11.36 -7.84
N ARG A 120 -20.41 10.16 -8.28
CA ARG A 120 -20.74 9.69 -9.62
C ARG A 120 -22.05 8.93 -9.60
N THR A 121 -23.07 9.49 -10.23
CA THR A 121 -24.42 8.92 -10.25
C THR A 121 -25.08 9.13 -11.60
N ALA A 122 -26.22 8.46 -11.79
CA ALA A 122 -27.06 8.70 -12.96
C ALA A 122 -27.75 10.05 -12.83
N VAL A 123 -27.54 10.91 -13.81
CA VAL A 123 -28.10 12.28 -13.85
C VAL A 123 -28.69 12.57 -15.24
N PRO A 124 -29.62 13.50 -15.35
CA PRO A 124 -30.15 13.93 -16.64
C PRO A 124 -29.05 14.36 -17.60
N GLN A 125 -29.14 13.99 -18.86
CA GLN A 125 -28.21 14.42 -19.89
C GLN A 125 -28.21 15.95 -20.03
N ASN A 126 -29.36 16.61 -19.84
CA ASN A 126 -29.44 18.07 -19.81
C ASN A 126 -28.83 18.62 -18.50
N PRO A 127 -27.73 19.42 -18.58
CA PRO A 127 -27.06 19.93 -17.38
C PRO A 127 -27.91 20.85 -16.51
N THR A 128 -28.90 21.54 -17.09
CA THR A 128 -29.80 22.45 -16.34
C THR A 128 -30.71 21.72 -15.38
N LEU A 129 -30.92 20.40 -15.57
CA LEU A 129 -31.75 19.56 -14.72
C LEU A 129 -30.95 18.82 -13.61
N ARG A 130 -29.64 19.06 -13.50
CA ARG A 130 -28.79 18.27 -12.60
C ARG A 130 -28.75 18.77 -11.15
N ASN A 131 -29.16 19.99 -10.88
CA ASN A 131 -29.06 20.59 -9.54
C ASN A 131 -30.32 21.40 -9.17
N ILE A 132 -31.46 20.84 -9.44
CA ILE A 132 -32.79 21.47 -9.25
C ILE A 132 -32.98 21.97 -7.82
N PRO A 133 -32.63 21.22 -6.72
CA PRO A 133 -32.86 21.68 -5.34
C PRO A 133 -32.03 22.91 -4.95
N ALA A 134 -30.89 23.15 -5.59
CA ALA A 134 -30.02 24.29 -5.30
C ALA A 134 -30.50 25.59 -5.96
N LEU A 135 -31.36 25.52 -6.98
CA LEU A 135 -31.84 26.67 -7.72
C LEU A 135 -32.80 27.53 -6.86
N LYS A 136 -32.76 28.83 -7.10
CA LYS A 136 -33.69 29.77 -6.50
C LYS A 136 -35.08 29.64 -7.16
N VAL A 137 -36.14 30.04 -6.46
CA VAL A 137 -37.54 29.98 -6.97
C VAL A 137 -37.68 30.65 -8.34
N ALA A 138 -37.01 31.78 -8.57
CA ALA A 138 -37.03 32.47 -9.85
C ALA A 138 -36.42 31.65 -10.98
N GLU A 139 -35.31 30.97 -10.69
CA GLU A 139 -34.58 30.11 -11.64
C GLU A 139 -35.39 28.84 -11.95
N LEU A 140 -36.03 28.24 -10.91
CA LEU A 140 -36.91 27.09 -11.07
C LEU A 140 -38.11 27.40 -11.97
N ARG A 141 -38.72 28.58 -11.81
CA ARG A 141 -39.83 29.04 -12.66
C ARG A 141 -39.36 29.31 -14.09
N ALA A 142 -38.20 29.91 -14.29
CA ALA A 142 -37.65 30.14 -15.60
C ALA A 142 -37.37 28.81 -16.31
N LEU A 143 -36.75 27.85 -15.62
CA LEU A 143 -36.49 26.51 -16.14
C LEU A 143 -37.80 25.75 -16.46
N ALA A 144 -38.79 25.81 -15.57
CA ALA A 144 -40.10 25.20 -15.81
C ALA A 144 -40.82 25.80 -17.04
N SER A 145 -40.71 27.13 -17.19
CA SER A 145 -41.27 27.82 -18.39
C SER A 145 -40.55 27.41 -19.68
N GLU A 146 -39.23 27.25 -19.64
CA GLU A 146 -38.43 26.79 -20.80
C GLU A 146 -38.81 25.36 -21.22
N LEU A 147 -39.11 24.50 -20.23
CA LEU A 147 -39.47 23.11 -20.42
C LEU A 147 -41.01 22.89 -20.63
N GLU A 148 -41.79 23.97 -20.66
CA GLU A 148 -43.24 23.93 -20.75
C GLU A 148 -43.93 23.15 -19.62
N ILE A 149 -43.34 23.16 -18.40
CA ILE A 149 -43.80 22.47 -17.21
C ILE A 149 -44.62 23.44 -16.35
N SER A 150 -45.79 23.01 -15.87
CA SER A 150 -46.63 23.74 -14.93
C SER A 150 -46.86 22.95 -13.65
N LEU A 151 -47.12 23.65 -12.53
CA LEU A 151 -47.54 23.02 -11.29
C LEU A 151 -48.88 22.29 -11.47
N ARG A 152 -49.08 21.22 -10.72
CA ARG A 152 -50.37 20.52 -10.66
C ARG A 152 -51.40 21.38 -9.94
N GLU A 153 -52.68 21.15 -10.21
CA GLU A 153 -53.78 21.95 -9.64
C GLU A 153 -53.85 21.96 -8.11
N ASP A 154 -53.31 20.93 -7.46
CA ASP A 154 -53.24 20.75 -6.01
C ASP A 154 -51.95 21.30 -5.36
N GLN A 155 -51.00 21.77 -6.16
CA GLN A 155 -49.69 22.26 -5.68
C GLN A 155 -49.68 23.78 -5.49
N THR A 156 -49.08 24.21 -4.37
CA THR A 156 -48.85 25.63 -4.08
C THR A 156 -47.57 26.14 -4.74
N ASN A 157 -47.55 27.43 -5.08
CA ASN A 157 -46.42 28.06 -5.77
C ASN A 157 -45.24 28.35 -4.82
N VAL A 158 -44.72 27.28 -4.22
CA VAL A 158 -43.57 27.31 -3.32
C VAL A 158 -42.38 26.56 -3.92
N LYS A 159 -41.19 26.78 -3.38
CA LYS A 159 -39.95 26.15 -3.88
C LYS A 159 -40.09 24.63 -3.96
N ALA A 160 -40.58 23.99 -2.91
CA ALA A 160 -40.73 22.54 -2.83
C ALA A 160 -41.55 21.95 -3.97
N SER A 161 -42.68 22.59 -4.35
CA SER A 161 -43.53 22.11 -5.43
C SER A 161 -42.85 22.22 -6.81
N TRP A 162 -42.09 23.28 -7.05
CA TRP A 162 -41.29 23.42 -8.26
C TRP A 162 -40.18 22.40 -8.36
N VAL A 163 -39.48 22.12 -7.24
CA VAL A 163 -38.45 21.07 -7.18
C VAL A 163 -39.05 19.71 -7.51
N GLU A 164 -40.16 19.34 -6.87
CA GLU A 164 -40.82 18.04 -7.06
C GLU A 164 -41.20 17.80 -8.52
N VAL A 165 -41.84 18.77 -9.18
CA VAL A 165 -42.31 18.61 -10.58
C VAL A 165 -41.15 18.58 -11.57
N LEU A 166 -40.09 19.37 -11.33
CA LEU A 166 -38.93 19.38 -12.18
C LEU A 166 -38.06 18.11 -11.99
N GLU A 167 -37.96 17.57 -10.78
CA GLU A 167 -37.28 16.30 -10.51
C GLU A 167 -38.03 15.12 -11.14
N GLU A 168 -39.36 15.11 -11.07
CA GLU A 168 -40.18 14.09 -11.75
C GLU A 168 -40.00 14.14 -13.28
N HIS A 169 -39.96 15.34 -13.87
CA HIS A 169 -39.63 15.50 -15.27
C HIS A 169 -38.20 15.03 -15.60
N ALA A 170 -37.23 15.44 -14.79
CA ALA A 170 -35.85 15.06 -14.96
C ALA A 170 -35.66 13.54 -14.93
N ALA A 171 -36.35 12.83 -14.04
CA ALA A 171 -36.33 11.36 -13.96
C ALA A 171 -36.88 10.67 -15.22
N GLY A 172 -37.74 11.36 -15.99
CA GLY A 172 -38.26 10.86 -17.27
C GLY A 172 -37.38 11.14 -18.49
N THR A 173 -36.28 11.87 -18.33
CA THR A 173 -35.32 12.21 -19.42
C THR A 173 -34.24 11.15 -19.59
N GLU A 174 -33.47 11.25 -20.68
CA GLU A 174 -32.29 10.40 -20.89
C GLU A 174 -31.26 10.66 -19.79
N MET A 175 -30.81 9.57 -19.12
CA MET A 175 -29.87 9.62 -18.01
C MET A 175 -28.48 9.26 -18.47
N VAL A 176 -27.49 10.00 -17.98
CA VAL A 176 -26.05 9.73 -18.17
C VAL A 176 -25.37 9.60 -16.81
N THR A 177 -24.31 8.80 -16.74
CA THR A 177 -23.51 8.70 -15.51
C THR A 177 -22.46 9.79 -15.48
N ASP A 178 -22.60 10.75 -14.56
CA ASP A 178 -21.70 11.90 -14.46
C ASP A 178 -21.44 12.30 -13.00
N TRP A 179 -20.49 13.22 -12.80
CA TRP A 179 -20.13 13.77 -11.50
C TRP A 179 -21.03 14.94 -11.14
N VAL A 180 -21.61 14.88 -9.95
CA VAL A 180 -22.40 15.98 -9.38
C VAL A 180 -22.03 16.20 -7.91
N VAL A 181 -22.35 17.37 -7.38
CA VAL A 181 -22.13 17.68 -5.96
C VAL A 181 -22.83 16.65 -5.09
N ALA A 182 -22.09 16.06 -4.15
CA ALA A 182 -22.65 15.06 -3.27
C ALA A 182 -23.66 15.69 -2.29
N PRO A 183 -24.86 15.12 -2.14
CA PRO A 183 -25.81 15.56 -1.12
C PRO A 183 -25.26 15.27 0.27
N GLU A 184 -25.76 16.01 1.28
CA GLU A 184 -25.26 15.90 2.66
C GLU A 184 -25.44 14.48 3.23
N SER A 185 -26.49 13.77 2.86
CA SER A 185 -26.73 12.37 3.24
C SER A 185 -25.62 11.43 2.77
N VAL A 186 -25.13 11.61 1.53
CA VAL A 186 -24.03 10.84 0.96
C VAL A 186 -22.70 11.26 1.59
N ALA A 187 -22.48 12.55 1.81
CA ALA A 187 -21.28 13.06 2.46
C ALA A 187 -21.16 12.57 3.92
N ALA A 188 -22.27 12.49 4.64
CA ALA A 188 -22.32 12.00 6.02
C ALA A 188 -22.05 10.49 6.14
N ALA A 189 -22.29 9.73 5.08
CA ALA A 189 -22.03 8.28 5.04
C ALA A 189 -20.56 7.92 4.82
N LEU A 190 -19.68 8.89 4.50
CA LEU A 190 -18.26 8.64 4.35
C LEU A 190 -17.65 8.10 5.64
N PRO A 191 -16.67 7.16 5.53
CA PRO A 191 -16.00 6.61 6.69
C PRO A 191 -15.24 7.71 7.47
N GLN A 192 -15.19 7.53 8.77
CA GLN A 192 -14.41 8.40 9.64
C GLN A 192 -12.92 8.08 9.54
N LEU A 193 -12.05 9.09 9.53
CA LEU A 193 -10.61 8.92 9.51
C LEU A 193 -10.01 9.14 10.91
N LEU A 194 -9.24 8.17 11.37
CA LEU A 194 -8.31 8.30 12.48
C LEU A 194 -6.90 8.29 11.91
N TYR A 195 -6.20 9.41 11.96
CA TYR A 195 -4.90 9.56 11.33
C TYR A 195 -3.81 9.77 12.38
N PHE A 196 -2.85 8.86 12.44
CA PHE A 196 -1.74 8.83 13.39
C PHE A 196 -0.41 9.01 12.66
N LYS A 197 0.34 10.08 13.00
CA LYS A 197 1.66 10.39 12.43
C LYS A 197 2.77 9.99 13.40
N GLY A 198 3.70 9.16 12.95
CA GLY A 198 4.83 8.70 13.78
C GLY A 198 5.94 9.75 13.97
N ASP A 199 6.18 10.60 12.97
CA ASP A 199 7.29 11.57 12.97
C ASP A 199 7.01 12.85 13.78
N ALA A 200 5.79 13.36 13.70
CA ALA A 200 5.34 14.29 14.70
C ALA A 200 5.06 13.42 15.94
N ALA A 201 5.83 13.59 17.02
CA ALA A 201 5.33 13.20 18.31
C ALA A 201 4.00 13.94 18.50
N GLU A 202 2.91 13.39 17.92
CA GLU A 202 1.58 13.92 18.16
C GLU A 202 1.48 13.96 19.66
N SER A 203 1.32 15.17 20.17
CA SER A 203 1.21 15.32 21.60
C SER A 203 0.08 14.39 22.02
N PRO A 204 0.17 13.68 23.14
CA PRO A 204 -0.94 12.88 23.65
C PRO A 204 -2.27 13.63 23.60
N GLU A 205 -2.22 14.97 23.67
CA GLU A 205 -3.38 15.85 23.52
C GLU A 205 -4.00 15.78 22.12
N ALA A 206 -3.18 15.70 21.07
CA ALA A 206 -3.68 15.60 19.69
C ALA A 206 -4.39 14.25 19.47
N VAL A 207 -3.82 13.16 19.98
CA VAL A 207 -4.42 11.82 19.93
C VAL A 207 -5.78 11.81 20.66
N VAL A 208 -5.83 12.30 21.90
CA VAL A 208 -7.09 12.37 22.67
C VAL A 208 -8.10 13.28 21.98
N ARG A 209 -7.65 14.39 21.41
CA ARG A 209 -8.53 15.29 20.64
C ARG A 209 -9.16 14.59 19.45
N SER A 210 -8.38 13.85 18.69
CA SER A 210 -8.87 13.05 17.55
C SER A 210 -9.94 12.05 17.99
N ILE A 211 -9.67 11.27 19.04
CA ILE A 211 -10.62 10.31 19.60
C ILE A 211 -11.91 10.98 20.06
N LEU A 212 -11.80 12.08 20.83
CA LEU A 212 -12.97 12.78 21.35
C LEU A 212 -13.78 13.47 20.25
N THR A 213 -13.11 13.99 19.21
CA THR A 213 -13.80 14.56 18.04
C THR A 213 -14.56 13.48 17.28
N ALA A 214 -13.96 12.29 17.15
CA ALA A 214 -14.61 11.13 16.56
C ALA A 214 -15.89 10.75 17.32
N LYS A 215 -15.80 10.59 18.63
CA LYS A 215 -16.96 10.28 19.48
C LYS A 215 -18.00 11.40 19.48
N LEU A 216 -17.57 12.65 19.45
CA LEU A 216 -18.47 13.79 19.39
C LEU A 216 -19.28 13.79 18.09
N ARG A 217 -18.63 13.48 16.96
CA ARG A 217 -19.30 13.32 15.66
C ARG A 217 -20.33 12.19 15.69
N GLU A 218 -19.98 11.04 16.27
CA GLU A 218 -20.90 9.92 16.46
C GLU A 218 -22.13 10.32 17.28
N TYR A 219 -21.92 11.02 18.42
CA TYR A 219 -23.03 11.51 19.25
C TYR A 219 -23.92 12.53 18.52
N THR A 220 -23.34 13.37 17.64
CA THR A 220 -24.14 14.34 16.86
C THR A 220 -24.97 13.68 15.77
N LEU A 221 -24.58 12.50 15.30
CA LEU A 221 -25.35 11.73 14.31
C LEU A 221 -26.52 10.96 14.92
N ARG A 222 -26.58 10.78 16.24
CA ARG A 222 -27.71 10.14 16.92
C ARG A 222 -28.97 10.99 16.75
N GLU A 223 -30.08 10.38 16.36
CA GLU A 223 -31.34 11.08 16.01
C GLU A 223 -31.80 12.06 17.10
N GLU A 224 -31.74 11.65 18.38
CA GLU A 224 -32.10 12.54 19.49
C GLU A 224 -31.22 13.79 19.60
N THR A 225 -29.92 13.67 19.34
CA THR A 225 -28.96 14.77 19.42
C THR A 225 -29.08 15.66 18.19
N ARG A 226 -29.24 15.07 17.03
CA ARG A 226 -29.48 15.76 15.76
C ARG A 226 -30.73 16.64 15.85
N GLN A 227 -31.84 16.08 16.34
CA GLN A 227 -33.07 16.84 16.52
C GLN A 227 -32.88 18.04 17.46
N LYS A 228 -32.18 17.86 18.60
CA LYS A 228 -31.88 18.95 19.52
C LYS A 228 -31.01 20.04 18.89
N ILE A 229 -30.05 19.68 18.04
CA ILE A 229 -29.21 20.64 17.32
C ILE A 229 -30.07 21.42 16.32
N THR A 230 -30.91 20.74 15.56
CA THR A 230 -31.84 21.38 14.59
C THR A 230 -32.81 22.32 15.30
N ASP A 231 -33.40 21.91 16.43
CA ASP A 231 -34.28 22.74 17.22
C ASP A 231 -33.58 24.02 17.72
N LEU A 232 -32.31 23.93 18.14
CA LEU A 232 -31.48 25.07 18.51
C LEU A 232 -31.17 25.99 17.32
N GLU A 233 -30.83 25.43 16.15
CA GLU A 233 -30.57 26.18 14.92
C GLU A 233 -31.81 26.96 14.48
N GLU A 234 -32.99 26.36 14.59
CA GLU A 234 -34.28 26.99 14.30
C GLU A 234 -34.61 28.08 15.32
N GLU A 235 -34.38 27.83 16.63
CA GLU A 235 -34.59 28.82 17.71
C GLU A 235 -33.72 30.06 17.48
N PHE A 236 -32.41 29.88 17.23
CA PHE A 236 -31.50 31.01 16.98
C PHE A 236 -31.81 31.72 15.65
N SER A 237 -32.19 30.99 14.61
CA SER A 237 -32.64 31.59 13.34
C SER A 237 -33.91 32.45 13.57
N SER A 238 -34.83 31.97 14.40
CA SER A 238 -36.04 32.72 14.78
C SER A 238 -35.73 33.99 15.60
N LEU A 239 -34.79 33.92 16.56
CA LEU A 239 -34.34 35.08 17.36
C LEU A 239 -33.71 36.18 16.50
N LEU A 240 -32.95 35.78 15.43
CA LEU A 240 -32.34 36.73 14.51
C LEU A 240 -33.32 37.39 13.54
N LYS A 241 -34.53 36.85 13.37
CA LYS A 241 -35.49 37.26 12.35
C LYS A 241 -35.89 38.72 12.47
N ASP A 242 -36.14 39.19 13.68
CA ASP A 242 -36.55 40.59 13.94
C ASP A 242 -35.38 41.56 13.64
N ASP A 243 -34.18 41.19 14.02
CA ASP A 243 -32.98 41.98 13.74
C ASP A 243 -32.65 42.04 12.26
N VAL A 244 -32.84 40.94 11.53
CA VAL A 244 -32.70 40.86 10.08
C VAL A 244 -33.69 41.77 9.37
N VAL A 245 -34.96 41.71 9.74
CA VAL A 245 -36.02 42.61 9.18
C VAL A 245 -35.68 44.06 9.41
N ARG A 246 -35.21 44.40 10.64
CA ARG A 246 -34.80 45.75 10.98
C ARG A 246 -33.59 46.21 10.16
N LEU A 247 -32.59 45.33 10.00
CA LEU A 247 -31.41 45.61 9.18
C LEU A 247 -31.78 45.83 7.70
N GLN A 248 -32.64 45.00 7.13
CA GLN A 248 -33.12 45.13 5.75
C GLN A 248 -33.76 46.50 5.54
N LYS A 249 -34.70 46.88 6.40
CA LYS A 249 -35.40 48.17 6.35
C LYS A 249 -34.44 49.37 6.44
N LEU A 250 -33.45 49.31 7.34
CA LEU A 250 -32.46 50.38 7.50
C LEU A 250 -31.53 50.53 6.27
N VAL A 251 -31.20 49.41 5.60
CA VAL A 251 -30.39 49.42 4.39
C VAL A 251 -31.18 49.94 3.19
N GLU A 252 -32.41 49.51 3.03
CA GLU A 252 -33.33 49.99 1.97
C GLU A 252 -33.52 51.51 2.07
N GLU A 253 -33.81 52.01 3.27
CA GLU A 253 -33.99 53.45 3.51
C GLU A 253 -32.72 54.30 3.24
N ARG A 254 -31.54 53.77 3.57
CA ARG A 254 -30.28 54.51 3.44
C ARG A 254 -29.64 54.41 2.05
N CYS A 255 -29.87 53.34 1.34
CA CYS A 255 -29.26 53.06 0.02
C CYS A 255 -30.23 53.30 -1.12
N THR A 256 -31.47 53.73 -0.86
CA THR A 256 -32.53 53.91 -1.88
C THR A 256 -32.66 52.69 -2.78
N LEU A 257 -32.72 51.51 -2.17
CA LEU A 257 -32.91 50.24 -2.85
C LEU A 257 -34.42 49.85 -2.80
N ASP A 258 -34.91 49.28 -3.91
CA ASP A 258 -36.27 48.77 -4.01
C ASP A 258 -36.50 47.48 -3.22
N ALA A 259 -35.45 46.69 -3.03
CA ALA A 259 -35.43 45.49 -2.17
C ALA A 259 -34.01 45.12 -1.75
N PHE A 260 -33.85 44.75 -0.48
CA PHE A 260 -32.64 44.17 0.08
C PHE A 260 -32.99 42.95 0.92
N THR A 261 -32.44 41.78 0.56
CA THR A 261 -32.76 40.52 1.23
C THR A 261 -31.54 40.01 2.00
N VAL A 262 -31.74 39.62 3.25
CA VAL A 262 -30.73 38.93 4.07
C VAL A 262 -31.36 37.60 4.50
N ASP A 263 -30.66 36.51 4.28
CA ASP A 263 -31.08 35.15 4.64
C ASP A 263 -30.00 34.50 5.53
N PRO A 264 -30.11 34.67 6.85
CA PRO A 264 -29.12 34.12 7.78
C PRO A 264 -29.32 32.62 7.95
N SER A 265 -28.24 31.86 7.82
CA SER A 265 -28.19 30.44 8.17
C SER A 265 -27.36 30.24 9.42
N VAL A 266 -27.95 29.66 10.46
CA VAL A 266 -27.29 29.35 11.73
C VAL A 266 -26.93 27.86 11.73
N GLN A 267 -25.67 27.52 12.00
CA GLN A 267 -25.21 26.15 12.16
C GLN A 267 -24.43 25.96 13.43
N PHE A 268 -24.78 24.91 14.18
CA PHE A 268 -24.05 24.50 15.39
C PHE A 268 -23.14 23.32 15.08
N ARG A 269 -21.82 23.53 15.13
CA ARG A 269 -20.82 22.48 15.00
C ARG A 269 -20.09 22.29 16.31
N PRO A 270 -20.43 21.23 17.08
CA PRO A 270 -19.72 20.94 18.31
C PRO A 270 -18.27 20.59 18.02
N THR A 271 -17.34 21.19 18.79
CA THR A 271 -15.89 20.99 18.65
C THR A 271 -15.22 20.84 20.01
N VAL A 272 -14.15 20.03 20.08
CA VAL A 272 -13.28 19.96 21.27
C VAL A 272 -12.32 21.14 21.25
N HIS A 273 -12.65 22.21 21.97
CA HIS A 273 -11.90 23.47 21.88
C HIS A 273 -10.58 23.43 22.66
N SER A 274 -10.58 22.99 23.93
CA SER A 274 -9.38 22.92 24.76
C SER A 274 -9.23 21.54 25.41
N LEU A 275 -8.03 21.05 25.49
CA LEU A 275 -7.68 19.78 26.11
C LEU A 275 -6.35 19.96 26.86
N SER A 276 -6.27 19.48 28.09
CA SER A 276 -5.04 19.41 28.86
C SER A 276 -4.89 18.02 29.47
N LEU A 277 -3.75 17.38 29.24
CA LEU A 277 -3.43 16.08 29.81
C LEU A 277 -2.34 16.20 30.86
N THR A 278 -2.59 15.59 32.00
CA THR A 278 -1.62 15.48 33.09
C THR A 278 -1.42 14.04 33.48
N ALA A 279 -0.19 13.64 33.78
CA ALA A 279 0.15 12.33 34.26
C ALA A 279 0.97 12.41 35.56
N ALA A 280 0.69 11.49 36.49
CA ALA A 280 1.46 11.32 37.71
C ALA A 280 1.89 9.84 37.82
N ALA A 281 3.14 9.59 38.19
CA ALA A 281 3.54 8.27 38.67
C ALA A 281 3.17 8.13 40.15
N ALA A 282 3.05 6.90 40.65
CA ALA A 282 2.70 6.62 42.03
C ALA A 282 3.61 7.42 42.99
N GLY A 283 2.99 8.29 43.84
CA GLY A 283 3.69 9.15 44.79
C GLY A 283 4.34 10.42 44.22
N GLN A 284 4.12 10.74 42.94
CA GLN A 284 4.64 11.95 42.31
C GLN A 284 3.55 12.96 41.99
N ARG A 285 3.92 14.23 41.88
CA ARG A 285 3.03 15.29 41.44
C ARG A 285 2.64 15.14 39.99
N ALA A 286 1.38 15.41 39.65
CA ALA A 286 0.92 15.44 38.27
C ALA A 286 1.67 16.52 37.47
N VAL A 287 2.17 16.13 36.29
CA VAL A 287 2.90 16.99 35.36
C VAL A 287 2.18 16.97 34.02
N SER A 288 2.10 18.14 33.35
CA SER A 288 1.56 18.20 32.00
C SER A 288 2.37 17.29 31.06
N LEU A 289 1.68 16.53 30.23
CA LEU A 289 2.32 15.65 29.24
C LEU A 289 3.06 16.45 28.15
N THR A 290 2.66 17.70 27.90
CA THR A 290 3.41 18.60 26.99
C THR A 290 4.81 18.94 27.51
N ALA A 291 5.02 18.91 28.83
CA ALA A 291 6.33 19.12 29.47
C ALA A 291 7.07 17.80 29.75
N ALA A 292 6.50 16.65 29.41
CA ALA A 292 7.13 15.36 29.60
C ALA A 292 8.19 15.10 28.52
N GLY A 293 9.25 14.34 28.86
CA GLY A 293 10.25 13.93 27.86
C GLY A 293 9.61 13.09 26.75
N SER A 294 10.16 13.19 25.53
CA SER A 294 9.65 12.57 24.31
C SER A 294 9.31 11.07 24.44
N GLY A 295 10.12 10.31 25.14
CA GLY A 295 9.87 8.87 25.36
C GLY A 295 8.67 8.56 26.25
N ARG A 296 8.33 9.46 27.23
CA ARG A 296 7.12 9.30 28.05
C ARG A 296 5.86 9.70 27.26
N SER A 297 5.93 10.82 26.56
CA SER A 297 4.86 11.31 25.71
C SER A 297 4.48 10.24 24.69
N ARG A 298 5.46 9.62 24.04
CA ARG A 298 5.26 8.59 23.03
C ARG A 298 4.63 7.30 23.58
N ARG A 299 5.06 6.83 24.77
CA ARG A 299 4.42 5.68 25.43
C ARG A 299 2.96 5.94 25.78
N VAL A 300 2.64 7.18 26.21
CA VAL A 300 1.26 7.58 26.49
C VAL A 300 0.45 7.65 25.20
N SER A 301 1.00 8.20 24.11
CA SER A 301 0.32 8.21 22.80
C SER A 301 0.02 6.79 22.32
N LEU A 302 0.97 5.87 22.45
CA LEU A 302 0.76 4.44 22.12
C LEU A 302 -0.37 3.81 22.94
N ALA A 303 -0.37 4.01 24.27
CA ALA A 303 -1.43 3.51 25.15
C ALA A 303 -2.80 4.15 24.83
N LEU A 304 -2.81 5.40 24.41
CA LEU A 304 -4.02 6.08 23.95
C LEU A 304 -4.51 5.51 22.62
N TRP A 305 -3.61 5.13 21.72
CA TRP A 305 -3.97 4.44 20.48
C TRP A 305 -4.59 3.08 20.76
N GLU A 306 -4.01 2.29 21.67
CA GLU A 306 -4.59 1.01 22.11
C GLU A 306 -5.99 1.22 22.71
N ALA A 307 -6.14 2.17 23.64
CA ALA A 307 -7.41 2.48 24.27
C ALA A 307 -8.47 3.02 23.29
N SER A 308 -8.06 3.74 22.24
CA SER A 308 -8.98 4.27 21.23
C SER A 308 -9.71 3.16 20.47
N GLN A 309 -9.05 2.05 20.27
CA GLN A 309 -9.61 0.90 19.57
C GLN A 309 -10.69 0.19 20.39
N GLU A 310 -10.46 0.05 21.70
CA GLU A 310 -11.47 -0.50 22.59
C GLU A 310 -12.70 0.41 22.62
N LEU A 311 -12.50 1.73 22.77
CA LEU A 311 -13.59 2.73 22.82
C LEU A 311 -14.39 2.83 21.51
N LEU A 312 -13.77 2.56 20.36
CA LEU A 312 -14.43 2.65 19.05
C LEU A 312 -15.05 1.31 18.61
N SER A 313 -14.60 0.18 19.17
CA SER A 313 -15.12 -1.15 18.85
C SER A 313 -16.38 -1.53 19.64
N GLU A 314 -16.64 -0.90 20.79
CA GLU A 314 -17.73 -1.30 21.70
C GLU A 314 -19.15 -0.93 21.23
N GLU A 315 -19.33 -0.06 20.22
CA GLU A 315 -20.65 0.52 19.90
C GLU A 315 -21.11 0.39 18.43
N THR A 316 -20.46 -0.39 17.58
CA THR A 316 -20.77 -0.42 16.13
C THR A 316 -21.78 -1.49 15.70
N GLU A 317 -22.72 -1.94 16.56
CA GLU A 317 -23.74 -2.89 16.13
C GLU A 317 -24.79 -2.31 15.16
N ASP A 318 -25.01 -0.98 15.14
CA ASP A 318 -26.05 -0.34 14.31
C ASP A 318 -25.57 0.89 13.48
N GLY A 319 -24.26 1.17 13.40
CA GLY A 319 -23.74 2.39 12.76
C GLY A 319 -23.60 2.31 11.24
N VAL A 320 -24.23 3.22 10.52
CA VAL A 320 -23.91 3.53 9.13
C VAL A 320 -22.58 4.29 9.10
N GLY A 321 -21.56 3.70 8.46
CA GLY A 321 -20.25 4.32 8.27
C GLY A 321 -19.11 3.47 8.83
N GLY A 322 -18.05 3.25 8.03
CA GLY A 322 -16.82 2.56 8.44
C GLY A 322 -15.82 3.51 9.11
N VAL A 323 -14.76 2.95 9.68
CA VAL A 323 -13.62 3.70 10.22
C VAL A 323 -12.37 3.37 9.42
N ILE A 324 -11.65 4.38 8.96
CA ILE A 324 -10.32 4.24 8.37
C ILE A 324 -9.29 4.65 9.42
N ILE A 325 -8.37 3.75 9.75
CA ILE A 325 -7.28 4.00 10.67
C ILE A 325 -5.99 4.10 9.84
N ALA A 326 -5.43 5.28 9.77
CA ALA A 326 -4.21 5.56 9.02
C ALA A 326 -3.02 5.77 9.96
N TYR A 327 -1.96 4.99 9.77
CA TYR A 327 -0.70 5.12 10.50
C TYR A 327 0.41 5.55 9.54
N ASP A 328 1.07 6.65 9.82
CA ASP A 328 2.22 7.15 9.06
C ASP A 328 3.50 6.96 9.88
N GLU A 329 4.37 6.03 9.42
CA GLU A 329 5.62 5.66 10.07
C GLU A 329 5.48 5.35 11.59
N PRO A 330 4.55 4.46 11.99
CA PRO A 330 4.22 4.23 13.40
C PRO A 330 5.38 3.66 14.21
N ASP A 331 6.35 3.04 13.56
CA ASP A 331 7.52 2.35 14.14
C ASP A 331 8.77 3.23 14.27
N THR A 332 8.72 4.48 13.80
CA THR A 332 9.86 5.42 13.84
C THR A 332 10.33 5.64 15.28
N HIS A 333 11.63 5.47 15.52
CA HIS A 333 12.30 5.61 16.83
C HIS A 333 11.80 4.65 17.94
N LEU A 334 11.17 3.55 17.61
CA LEU A 334 10.78 2.51 18.55
C LEU A 334 11.78 1.36 18.58
N ASP A 335 11.96 0.77 19.76
CA ASP A 335 12.67 -0.48 19.88
C ASP A 335 11.85 -1.67 19.35
N TYR A 336 12.48 -2.83 19.20
CA TYR A 336 11.89 -4.01 18.61
C TYR A 336 10.60 -4.50 19.32
N ASP A 337 10.58 -4.41 20.66
CA ASP A 337 9.42 -4.87 21.43
C ASP A 337 8.20 -3.97 21.22
N HIS A 338 8.42 -2.66 21.09
CA HIS A 338 7.35 -1.70 20.78
C HIS A 338 6.87 -1.83 19.34
N GLN A 339 7.76 -2.07 18.38
CA GLN A 339 7.37 -2.36 16.98
C GLN A 339 6.47 -3.59 16.90
N ARG A 340 6.78 -4.65 17.67
CA ARG A 340 5.96 -5.85 17.73
C ARG A 340 4.57 -5.59 18.31
N ARG A 341 4.47 -4.79 19.36
CA ARG A 341 3.17 -4.37 19.93
C ARG A 341 2.33 -3.59 18.92
N ILE A 342 2.93 -2.65 18.18
CA ILE A 342 2.23 -1.93 17.10
C ILE A 342 1.70 -2.91 16.05
N MET A 343 2.47 -3.92 15.67
CA MET A 343 2.02 -4.94 14.74
C MET A 343 0.79 -5.71 15.26
N GLU A 344 0.82 -6.10 16.53
CA GLU A 344 -0.32 -6.76 17.18
C GLU A 344 -1.55 -5.86 17.21
N MET A 345 -1.36 -4.58 17.51
CA MET A 345 -2.40 -3.56 17.49
C MET A 345 -3.01 -3.37 16.09
N ILE A 346 -2.17 -3.23 15.05
CA ILE A 346 -2.60 -3.11 13.66
C ILE A 346 -3.45 -4.33 13.25
N LYS A 347 -3.02 -5.54 13.60
CA LYS A 347 -3.76 -6.78 13.32
C LYS A 347 -5.10 -6.84 14.07
N ALA A 348 -5.12 -6.42 15.33
CA ALA A 348 -6.35 -6.34 16.11
C ALA A 348 -7.35 -5.35 15.47
N SER A 349 -6.88 -4.15 15.09
CA SER A 349 -7.69 -3.14 14.41
C SER A 349 -8.25 -3.64 13.08
N ALA A 350 -7.41 -4.32 12.27
CA ALA A 350 -7.83 -4.89 11.00
C ALA A 350 -8.85 -6.02 11.17
N SER A 351 -8.89 -6.66 12.33
CA SER A 351 -9.86 -7.74 12.63
C SER A 351 -11.25 -7.20 12.95
N ALA A 352 -11.39 -5.93 13.37
CA ALA A 352 -12.68 -5.32 13.67
C ALA A 352 -13.57 -5.22 12.40
N ALA A 353 -14.88 -5.42 12.56
CA ALA A 353 -15.80 -5.66 11.43
C ALA A 353 -15.86 -4.49 10.43
N GLN A 354 -15.88 -3.25 10.91
CA GLN A 354 -16.08 -2.05 10.08
C GLN A 354 -14.82 -1.17 9.95
N SER A 355 -13.64 -1.69 10.34
CA SER A 355 -12.40 -0.94 10.23
C SER A 355 -11.61 -1.29 8.97
N THR A 356 -10.95 -0.28 8.41
CA THR A 356 -9.93 -0.39 7.36
C THR A 356 -8.65 0.21 7.89
N VAL A 357 -7.56 -0.54 7.89
CA VAL A 357 -6.27 -0.10 8.41
C VAL A 357 -5.30 0.15 7.27
N ILE A 358 -4.70 1.34 7.24
CA ILE A 358 -3.71 1.72 6.23
C ILE A 358 -2.45 2.19 6.96
N VAL A 359 -1.33 1.57 6.65
CA VAL A 359 -0.04 1.86 7.30
C VAL A 359 0.98 2.27 6.25
N ALA A 360 1.53 3.46 6.36
CA ALA A 360 2.69 3.88 5.60
C ALA A 360 3.95 3.60 6.44
N THR A 361 4.88 2.79 5.92
CA THR A 361 6.08 2.41 6.67
C THR A 361 7.24 1.99 5.79
N HIS A 362 8.45 2.10 6.34
CA HIS A 362 9.69 1.50 5.82
C HIS A 362 10.11 0.26 6.62
N SER A 363 9.43 -0.06 7.70
CA SER A 363 9.84 -1.12 8.61
C SER A 363 9.73 -2.49 7.97
N LEU A 364 10.85 -3.17 7.84
CA LEU A 364 10.88 -4.55 7.34
C LEU A 364 10.08 -5.48 8.25
N ASN A 365 10.04 -5.20 9.55
CA ASN A 365 9.26 -5.99 10.52
C ASN A 365 7.75 -5.88 10.24
N LEU A 366 7.26 -4.68 9.94
CA LEU A 366 5.85 -4.45 9.58
C LEU A 366 5.52 -5.07 8.22
N ILE A 367 6.41 -4.93 7.24
CA ILE A 367 6.27 -5.49 5.90
C ILE A 367 6.25 -7.02 5.93
N ASP A 368 7.16 -7.65 6.69
CA ASP A 368 7.25 -9.11 6.79
C ASP A 368 6.16 -9.74 7.67
N GLY A 369 5.45 -8.93 8.44
CA GLY A 369 4.43 -9.37 9.38
C GLY A 369 3.02 -9.51 8.80
N VAL A 370 2.80 -9.16 7.53
CA VAL A 370 1.48 -9.15 6.86
C VAL A 370 1.47 -10.07 5.64
N ASP A 371 0.30 -10.31 5.06
CA ASP A 371 0.21 -11.01 3.78
C ASP A 371 0.75 -10.11 2.66
N ILE A 372 1.46 -10.69 1.70
CA ILE A 372 2.05 -9.94 0.58
C ILE A 372 0.98 -9.24 -0.26
N GLN A 373 -0.21 -9.79 -0.34
CA GLN A 373 -1.34 -9.16 -1.04
C GLN A 373 -1.80 -7.85 -0.40
N ASP A 374 -1.54 -7.63 0.89
CA ASP A 374 -1.89 -6.41 1.61
C ASP A 374 -0.85 -5.29 1.43
N ILE A 375 0.22 -5.57 0.69
CA ILE A 375 1.31 -4.62 0.45
C ILE A 375 1.10 -3.90 -0.87
N VAL A 376 1.14 -2.57 -0.80
CA VAL A 376 1.18 -1.67 -1.94
C VAL A 376 2.53 -0.97 -1.95
N HIS A 377 3.32 -1.22 -2.99
CA HIS A 377 4.64 -0.61 -3.13
C HIS A 377 4.54 0.63 -4.01
N LEU A 378 4.86 1.79 -3.41
CA LEU A 378 4.96 3.07 -4.10
C LEU A 378 6.40 3.29 -4.55
N ASN A 379 6.58 3.58 -5.83
CA ASN A 379 7.86 3.95 -6.40
C ASN A 379 7.80 5.36 -6.97
N SER A 380 8.96 5.99 -7.11
CA SER A 380 9.08 7.29 -7.76
C SER A 380 9.97 7.17 -8.99
N ARG A 381 9.55 7.80 -10.08
CA ARG A 381 10.35 7.96 -11.29
C ARG A 381 10.22 9.39 -11.79
N ASP A 382 11.33 10.07 -11.98
CA ASP A 382 11.35 11.48 -12.43
C ASP A 382 10.51 12.40 -11.52
N GLY A 383 10.55 12.15 -10.19
CA GLY A 383 9.77 12.88 -9.19
C GLY A 383 8.27 12.53 -9.13
N ARG A 384 7.80 11.59 -9.96
CA ARG A 384 6.40 11.13 -10.00
C ARG A 384 6.25 9.79 -9.31
N ALA A 385 5.32 9.71 -8.39
CA ALA A 385 4.95 8.45 -7.78
C ALA A 385 4.12 7.57 -8.74
N TYR A 386 4.34 6.28 -8.67
CA TYR A 386 3.49 5.28 -9.34
C TYR A 386 3.31 4.07 -8.44
N VAL A 387 2.21 3.37 -8.60
CA VAL A 387 1.88 2.17 -7.82
C VAL A 387 2.48 0.95 -8.50
N GLN A 388 3.22 0.17 -7.74
CA GLN A 388 3.61 -1.18 -8.11
C GLN A 388 2.88 -2.15 -7.17
N SER A 389 1.72 -2.60 -7.58
CA SER A 389 1.04 -3.71 -6.90
C SER A 389 1.68 -5.03 -7.36
N LEU A 390 1.83 -5.98 -6.43
CA LEU A 390 2.24 -7.35 -6.77
C LEU A 390 1.10 -8.18 -7.37
N GLY A 391 -0.10 -7.60 -7.52
CA GLY A 391 -1.23 -8.17 -8.23
C GLY A 391 -1.59 -7.29 -9.44
N THR A 392 -1.82 -7.88 -10.61
CA THR A 392 -2.41 -7.19 -11.76
C THR A 392 -3.93 -7.23 -11.66
N GLU A 393 -4.62 -6.33 -12.35
CA GLU A 393 -6.10 -6.31 -12.43
C GLU A 393 -6.69 -7.63 -12.96
N ASP A 394 -5.89 -8.40 -13.73
CA ASP A 394 -6.28 -9.68 -14.31
C ASP A 394 -6.06 -10.90 -13.40
N ASP A 395 -5.36 -10.74 -12.26
CA ASP A 395 -5.11 -11.84 -11.34
C ASP A 395 -6.27 -11.95 -10.33
N ASP A 396 -7.01 -13.05 -10.39
CA ASP A 396 -8.05 -13.32 -9.40
C ASP A 396 -7.48 -13.54 -8.00
N GLU A 397 -8.33 -13.47 -6.98
CA GLU A 397 -7.93 -13.61 -5.58
C GLU A 397 -7.32 -14.99 -5.29
N GLU A 398 -7.72 -16.02 -6.03
CA GLU A 398 -7.23 -17.39 -5.89
C GLU A 398 -5.77 -17.49 -6.38
N THR A 399 -5.44 -16.87 -7.50
CA THR A 399 -4.06 -16.78 -8.02
C THR A 399 -3.15 -16.04 -7.04
N ARG A 400 -3.62 -14.95 -6.44
CA ARG A 400 -2.83 -14.19 -5.45
C ARG A 400 -2.59 -14.99 -4.17
N ARG A 401 -3.60 -15.68 -3.64
CA ARG A 401 -3.44 -16.59 -2.49
C ARG A 401 -2.46 -17.71 -2.78
N PHE A 402 -2.53 -18.30 -3.95
CA PHE A 402 -1.61 -19.35 -4.36
C PHE A 402 -0.16 -18.84 -4.37
N LEU A 403 0.08 -17.65 -4.89
CA LEU A 403 1.41 -17.04 -4.96
C LEU A 403 1.94 -16.63 -3.58
N SER A 404 1.08 -16.09 -2.71
CA SER A 404 1.43 -15.80 -1.32
C SER A 404 1.86 -17.08 -0.58
N ASN A 405 1.06 -18.14 -0.68
CA ASN A 405 1.38 -19.42 -0.06
C ASN A 405 2.67 -20.02 -0.62
N MET A 406 2.94 -19.85 -1.91
CA MET A 406 4.19 -20.30 -2.53
C MET A 406 5.40 -19.52 -2.04
N ALA A 407 5.31 -18.19 -1.96
CA ALA A 407 6.40 -17.36 -1.44
C ALA A 407 6.77 -17.79 -0.01
N VAL A 408 5.76 -18.00 0.85
CA VAL A 408 5.95 -18.51 2.21
C VAL A 408 6.56 -19.92 2.22
N SER A 409 6.08 -20.83 1.36
CA SER A 409 6.58 -22.21 1.28
C SER A 409 8.04 -22.28 0.79
N LEU A 410 8.48 -21.31 -0.01
CA LEU A 410 9.86 -21.15 -0.47
C LEU A 410 10.73 -20.36 0.53
N GLY A 411 10.16 -19.94 1.66
CA GLY A 411 10.89 -19.23 2.71
C GLY A 411 11.18 -17.76 2.42
N PHE A 412 10.52 -17.16 1.42
CA PHE A 412 10.68 -15.75 1.14
C PHE A 412 9.93 -14.87 2.13
N ARG A 413 10.62 -13.81 2.57
CA ARG A 413 10.00 -12.69 3.27
C ARG A 413 9.52 -11.66 2.26
N ASN A 414 8.46 -10.93 2.59
CA ASN A 414 7.93 -9.86 1.74
C ASN A 414 8.98 -8.79 1.44
N SER A 415 9.80 -8.44 2.43
CA SER A 415 10.91 -7.50 2.27
C SER A 415 11.89 -7.92 1.18
N VAL A 416 12.20 -9.21 1.07
CA VAL A 416 13.05 -9.75 0.01
C VAL A 416 12.38 -9.59 -1.36
N LEU A 417 11.10 -9.95 -1.47
CA LEU A 417 10.35 -9.82 -2.72
C LEU A 417 10.24 -8.38 -3.22
N LEU A 418 10.21 -7.41 -2.31
CA LEU A 418 10.06 -5.99 -2.63
C LEU A 418 11.41 -5.32 -2.98
N HIS A 419 12.46 -5.66 -2.26
CA HIS A 419 13.72 -4.89 -2.30
C HIS A 419 14.84 -5.56 -3.08
N GLU A 420 14.83 -6.92 -3.20
CA GLU A 420 15.86 -7.58 -3.99
C GLU A 420 15.64 -7.37 -5.49
N ARG A 421 16.77 -7.27 -6.20
CA ARG A 421 16.79 -6.86 -7.60
C ARG A 421 16.88 -8.04 -8.55
N CYS A 422 17.59 -9.08 -8.14
CA CYS A 422 17.80 -10.28 -8.91
C CYS A 422 17.45 -11.51 -8.08
N PHE A 423 16.58 -12.35 -8.61
CA PHE A 423 16.17 -13.60 -8.00
C PHE A 423 16.87 -14.74 -8.71
N VAL A 424 17.67 -15.51 -7.97
CA VAL A 424 18.45 -16.60 -8.52
C VAL A 424 17.95 -17.94 -7.99
N GLY A 425 17.27 -18.69 -8.84
CA GLY A 425 16.83 -20.05 -8.55
C GLY A 425 17.98 -21.05 -8.65
N VAL A 426 18.17 -21.86 -7.61
CA VAL A 426 19.14 -22.96 -7.62
C VAL A 426 18.44 -24.31 -7.72
N GLU A 427 19.13 -25.33 -8.24
CA GLU A 427 18.51 -26.63 -8.56
C GLU A 427 18.04 -27.37 -7.29
N GLY A 428 18.76 -27.25 -6.18
CA GLY A 428 18.41 -27.96 -4.97
C GLY A 428 19.06 -27.42 -3.69
N PRO A 429 18.85 -28.12 -2.57
CA PRO A 429 19.31 -27.69 -1.24
C PRO A 429 20.83 -27.61 -1.12
N THR A 430 21.59 -28.40 -1.88
CA THR A 430 23.06 -28.38 -1.87
C THR A 430 23.61 -27.02 -2.30
N GLU A 431 23.16 -26.52 -3.45
CA GLU A 431 23.51 -25.21 -4.00
C GLU A 431 23.03 -24.10 -3.06
N TYR A 432 21.79 -24.19 -2.56
CA TYR A 432 21.21 -23.21 -1.66
C TYR A 432 22.00 -23.05 -0.37
N ALA A 433 22.52 -24.15 0.19
CA ALA A 433 23.32 -24.12 1.42
C ALA A 433 24.77 -23.66 1.18
N ALA A 434 25.38 -24.04 0.05
CA ALA A 434 26.80 -23.81 -0.22
C ALA A 434 27.10 -22.43 -0.83
N LEU A 435 26.29 -21.97 -1.79
CA LEU A 435 26.60 -20.77 -2.58
C LEU A 435 26.72 -19.48 -1.76
N PRO A 436 25.92 -19.20 -0.71
CA PRO A 436 26.10 -18.01 0.11
C PRO A 436 27.48 -17.94 0.79
N THR A 437 27.98 -19.09 1.27
CA THR A 437 29.28 -19.18 1.93
C THR A 437 30.43 -18.99 0.91
N LEU A 438 30.33 -19.61 -0.25
CA LEU A 438 31.28 -19.46 -1.34
C LEU A 438 31.32 -18.02 -1.89
N PHE A 439 30.16 -17.41 -2.06
CA PHE A 439 30.06 -16.00 -2.47
C PHE A 439 30.76 -15.07 -1.45
N LYS A 440 30.42 -15.23 -0.17
CA LYS A 440 31.02 -14.42 0.89
C LYS A 440 32.54 -14.62 0.96
N LEU A 441 33.03 -15.84 0.74
CA LEU A 441 34.46 -16.12 0.71
C LEU A 441 35.15 -15.46 -0.49
N ALA A 442 34.53 -15.49 -1.66
CA ALA A 442 35.07 -14.91 -2.89
C ALA A 442 35.12 -13.38 -2.86
N PHE A 443 34.06 -12.73 -2.37
CA PHE A 443 33.85 -11.28 -2.49
C PHE A 443 33.96 -10.51 -1.16
N GLY A 444 34.00 -11.19 -0.02
CA GLY A 444 34.12 -10.56 1.31
C GLY A 444 32.83 -10.01 1.91
N TYR A 445 31.69 -10.11 1.20
CA TYR A 445 30.37 -9.65 1.68
C TYR A 445 29.27 -10.67 1.35
N PRO A 446 28.12 -10.65 2.06
CA PRO A 446 27.02 -11.57 1.80
C PRO A 446 26.39 -11.36 0.41
N ILE A 447 25.87 -12.41 -0.20
CA ILE A 447 25.23 -12.38 -1.54
C ILE A 447 24.03 -11.42 -1.58
N GLN A 448 23.29 -11.29 -0.47
CA GLN A 448 22.17 -10.36 -0.34
C GLN A 448 22.62 -8.90 -0.47
N SER A 449 23.84 -8.56 -0.05
CA SER A 449 24.40 -7.21 -0.21
C SER A 449 24.67 -6.84 -1.68
N ALA A 450 24.64 -7.82 -2.59
CA ALA A 450 24.70 -7.60 -4.03
C ALA A 450 23.28 -7.41 -4.65
N GLY A 451 22.22 -7.41 -3.85
CA GLY A 451 20.84 -7.37 -4.32
C GLY A 451 20.36 -8.67 -4.95
N ILE A 452 20.94 -9.80 -4.51
CA ILE A 452 20.64 -11.15 -5.04
C ILE A 452 19.93 -11.97 -3.97
N ALA A 453 18.71 -12.44 -4.28
CA ALA A 453 17.98 -13.42 -3.51
C ALA A 453 18.13 -14.81 -4.13
N LEU A 454 18.59 -15.78 -3.33
CA LEU A 454 18.62 -17.18 -3.75
C LEU A 454 17.35 -17.89 -3.28
N TRP A 455 16.83 -18.82 -4.10
CA TRP A 455 15.80 -19.76 -3.64
C TRP A 455 16.07 -21.18 -4.13
N ASP A 456 15.75 -22.15 -3.28
CA ASP A 456 15.78 -23.56 -3.62
C ASP A 456 14.57 -23.92 -4.49
N CYS A 457 14.81 -24.32 -5.71
CA CYS A 457 13.80 -24.80 -6.61
C CYS A 457 13.33 -26.24 -6.31
N GLY A 458 14.03 -26.97 -5.45
CA GLY A 458 13.67 -28.22 -4.74
C GLY A 458 12.89 -29.27 -5.50
N GLY A 459 12.92 -29.24 -6.80
CA GLY A 459 12.13 -30.17 -7.61
C GLY A 459 10.62 -29.89 -7.59
N ASN A 460 10.14 -28.75 -7.14
CA ASN A 460 8.73 -28.38 -7.10
C ASN A 460 8.32 -27.60 -8.38
N ASP A 461 7.24 -28.05 -9.06
CA ASP A 461 6.70 -27.34 -10.23
C ASP A 461 6.25 -25.90 -9.90
N GLY A 462 5.97 -25.62 -8.63
CA GLY A 462 5.70 -24.30 -8.10
C GLY A 462 6.84 -23.29 -8.28
N ALA A 463 8.11 -23.74 -8.26
CA ALA A 463 9.26 -22.85 -8.41
C ALA A 463 9.32 -22.18 -9.79
N LEU A 464 8.99 -22.90 -10.86
CA LEU A 464 8.92 -22.33 -12.22
C LEU A 464 7.72 -21.37 -12.37
N SER A 465 6.60 -21.70 -11.76
CA SER A 465 5.42 -20.81 -11.73
C SER A 465 5.72 -19.52 -11.00
N PHE A 466 6.44 -19.60 -9.88
CA PHE A 466 6.90 -18.44 -9.12
C PHE A 466 7.91 -17.60 -9.92
N ALA A 467 8.88 -18.23 -10.60
CA ALA A 467 9.82 -17.54 -11.47
C ALA A 467 9.09 -16.79 -12.60
N LYS A 468 8.10 -17.42 -13.23
CA LYS A 468 7.25 -16.78 -14.24
C LYS A 468 6.47 -15.58 -13.69
N PHE A 469 5.93 -15.72 -12.50
CA PHE A 469 5.27 -14.62 -11.78
C PHE A 469 6.23 -13.45 -11.55
N LEU A 470 7.42 -13.69 -11.01
CA LEU A 470 8.43 -12.64 -10.78
C LEU A 470 8.78 -11.93 -12.11
N LYS A 471 8.97 -12.67 -13.19
CA LYS A 471 9.27 -12.12 -14.53
C LYS A 471 8.10 -11.28 -15.09
N LYS A 472 6.84 -11.74 -14.91
CA LYS A 472 5.64 -10.98 -15.27
C LYS A 472 5.59 -9.64 -14.55
N HIS A 473 6.03 -9.61 -13.28
CA HIS A 473 6.11 -8.40 -12.45
C HIS A 473 7.43 -7.64 -12.61
N ARG A 474 8.12 -7.80 -13.74
CA ARG A 474 9.35 -7.09 -14.10
C ARG A 474 10.49 -7.28 -13.10
N ARG A 475 10.50 -8.42 -12.38
CA ARG A 475 11.63 -8.82 -11.55
C ARG A 475 12.63 -9.60 -12.42
N THR A 476 13.91 -9.35 -12.20
CA THR A 476 14.96 -10.11 -12.90
C THR A 476 15.11 -11.47 -12.25
N VAL A 477 15.00 -12.52 -13.06
CA VAL A 477 15.09 -13.91 -12.61
C VAL A 477 16.17 -14.61 -13.39
N MET A 478 17.03 -15.30 -12.68
CA MET A 478 18.08 -16.16 -13.25
C MET A 478 18.04 -17.55 -12.61
N PHE A 479 18.67 -18.51 -13.25
CA PHE A 479 18.83 -19.86 -12.72
C PHE A 479 20.31 -20.22 -12.67
N LEU A 480 20.76 -20.78 -11.54
CA LEU A 480 22.04 -21.43 -11.36
C LEU A 480 21.79 -22.93 -11.33
N VAL A 481 22.11 -23.60 -12.40
CA VAL A 481 21.80 -25.03 -12.61
C VAL A 481 23.03 -25.82 -12.95
N ASP A 482 23.04 -27.11 -12.60
CA ASP A 482 24.10 -28.02 -13.00
C ASP A 482 24.21 -28.12 -14.54
N ALA A 483 25.42 -28.19 -15.05
CA ALA A 483 25.65 -28.24 -16.50
C ALA A 483 25.06 -29.50 -17.17
N ASP A 484 24.90 -30.61 -16.44
CA ASP A 484 24.23 -31.81 -16.94
C ASP A 484 22.71 -31.65 -17.07
N THR A 485 22.11 -30.82 -16.23
CA THR A 485 20.66 -30.53 -16.22
C THR A 485 20.17 -29.93 -17.54
N MET A 486 20.97 -29.10 -18.16
CA MET A 486 20.64 -28.49 -19.45
C MET A 486 20.46 -29.49 -20.57
N ARG A 487 21.20 -30.58 -20.54
CA ARG A 487 21.24 -31.60 -21.58
C ARG A 487 20.23 -32.73 -21.38
N ASP A 488 19.78 -32.94 -20.14
CA ASP A 488 18.87 -34.02 -19.79
C ASP A 488 17.40 -33.57 -19.95
N LYS A 489 16.72 -34.08 -20.97
CA LYS A 489 15.30 -33.78 -21.26
C LYS A 489 14.33 -34.20 -20.14
N GLN A 490 14.74 -35.07 -19.25
CA GLN A 490 13.92 -35.53 -18.11
C GLN A 490 13.99 -34.56 -16.93
N LYS A 491 15.05 -33.75 -16.87
CA LYS A 491 15.23 -32.79 -15.79
C LYS A 491 14.33 -31.54 -15.94
N ARG A 492 13.97 -30.94 -14.81
CA ARG A 492 12.98 -29.82 -14.75
C ARG A 492 13.52 -28.52 -15.31
N PHE A 493 14.78 -28.23 -15.10
CA PHE A 493 15.44 -26.98 -15.51
C PHE A 493 16.17 -27.09 -16.85
N ASN A 494 15.78 -28.05 -17.69
CA ASN A 494 16.33 -28.08 -19.05
C ASN A 494 15.80 -26.89 -19.87
N ILE A 495 16.56 -26.49 -20.89
CA ILE A 495 16.27 -25.29 -21.69
C ILE A 495 14.91 -25.37 -22.40
N ASP A 496 14.46 -26.56 -22.81
CA ASP A 496 13.17 -26.73 -23.49
C ASP A 496 11.98 -26.44 -22.57
N ARG A 497 12.09 -26.77 -21.26
CA ARG A 497 11.06 -26.50 -20.28
C ARG A 497 11.09 -25.03 -19.83
N LEU A 498 12.28 -24.47 -19.63
CA LEU A 498 12.48 -23.07 -19.31
C LEU A 498 11.95 -22.16 -20.42
N SER A 499 12.21 -22.52 -21.69
CA SER A 499 11.72 -21.79 -22.86
C SER A 499 10.19 -21.75 -22.95
N LYS A 500 9.51 -22.85 -22.57
CA LYS A 500 8.03 -22.89 -22.48
C LYS A 500 7.46 -21.94 -21.45
N GLN A 501 8.25 -21.55 -20.44
CA GLN A 501 7.87 -20.59 -19.40
C GLN A 501 8.37 -19.16 -19.69
N GLY A 502 8.96 -18.94 -20.89
CA GLY A 502 9.43 -17.63 -21.34
C GLY A 502 10.83 -17.27 -20.86
N PHE A 503 11.64 -18.25 -20.40
CA PHE A 503 13.05 -18.08 -20.07
C PHE A 503 13.94 -18.50 -21.24
N THR A 504 15.13 -17.93 -21.31
CA THR A 504 16.13 -18.20 -22.35
C THR A 504 17.41 -18.74 -21.75
N GLU A 505 18.35 -19.17 -22.57
CA GLU A 505 19.68 -19.59 -22.11
C GLU A 505 20.43 -18.43 -21.43
N ALA A 506 20.16 -17.20 -21.82
CA ALA A 506 20.73 -16.00 -21.16
C ALA A 506 20.24 -15.78 -19.73
N ASP A 507 19.09 -16.36 -19.35
CA ASP A 507 18.58 -16.34 -17.98
C ASP A 507 19.21 -17.44 -17.10
N CYS A 508 20.16 -18.24 -17.64
CA CYS A 508 20.76 -19.39 -16.96
C CYS A 508 22.27 -19.22 -16.80
N LEU A 509 22.76 -19.47 -15.61
CA LEU A 509 24.18 -19.62 -15.30
C LEU A 509 24.45 -21.08 -14.98
N PHE A 510 25.54 -21.61 -15.53
CA PHE A 510 25.87 -23.02 -15.35
C PHE A 510 26.87 -23.21 -14.22
N LEU A 511 26.55 -24.16 -13.36
CA LEU A 511 27.44 -24.68 -12.35
C LEU A 511 28.02 -26.00 -12.83
N GLY A 512 29.29 -26.18 -12.59
CA GLY A 512 29.95 -27.44 -12.86
C GLY A 512 30.64 -27.51 -14.24
N ASP A 513 31.78 -28.15 -14.22
CA ASP A 513 32.52 -28.57 -15.41
C ASP A 513 33.17 -29.93 -15.07
N PRO A 514 32.70 -31.00 -15.61
CA PRO A 514 31.79 -31.11 -16.77
C PRO A 514 30.28 -31.18 -16.42
N ASN A 515 29.85 -31.48 -15.18
CA ASN A 515 28.44 -31.84 -14.91
C ASN A 515 27.82 -31.17 -13.70
N GLU A 516 28.42 -31.26 -12.51
CA GLU A 516 27.81 -30.91 -11.22
C GLU A 516 28.62 -29.84 -10.46
N LEU A 517 28.00 -29.19 -9.49
CA LEU A 517 28.71 -28.25 -8.62
C LEU A 517 29.95 -28.86 -7.97
N GLU A 518 29.90 -30.12 -7.58
CA GLU A 518 31.02 -30.85 -6.97
C GLU A 518 32.22 -30.99 -7.87
N ASP A 519 32.02 -31.01 -9.18
CA ASP A 519 33.10 -31.18 -10.17
C ASP A 519 34.07 -30.00 -10.23
N VAL A 520 33.62 -28.78 -9.81
CA VAL A 520 34.44 -27.56 -9.88
C VAL A 520 35.56 -27.51 -8.84
N PHE A 521 35.44 -28.29 -7.76
CA PHE A 521 36.46 -28.32 -6.71
C PHE A 521 37.58 -29.27 -7.05
N SER A 522 38.80 -28.91 -6.66
CA SER A 522 40.00 -29.72 -6.94
C SER A 522 40.01 -31.03 -6.14
N ASP A 523 40.72 -32.02 -6.69
CA ASP A 523 40.91 -33.30 -6.01
C ASP A 523 41.64 -33.16 -4.68
N ASP A 524 42.56 -32.19 -4.56
CA ASP A 524 43.22 -31.85 -3.28
C ASP A 524 42.28 -31.27 -2.24
N GLN A 525 41.36 -30.43 -2.65
CA GLN A 525 40.32 -29.87 -1.76
C GLN A 525 39.42 -30.99 -1.22
N TRP A 526 39.00 -31.89 -2.08
CA TRP A 526 38.19 -33.05 -1.66
C TRP A 526 39.02 -33.98 -0.74
N ALA A 527 40.23 -34.37 -1.12
CA ALA A 527 41.07 -35.25 -0.31
C ALA A 527 41.35 -34.62 1.07
N GLY A 528 41.66 -33.33 1.12
CA GLY A 528 41.86 -32.59 2.38
C GLY A 528 40.61 -32.56 3.27
N THR A 529 39.42 -32.37 2.66
CA THR A 529 38.15 -32.40 3.38
C THR A 529 37.83 -33.79 3.91
N MET A 530 38.00 -34.81 3.08
CA MET A 530 37.75 -36.20 3.42
C MET A 530 38.63 -36.68 4.57
N ASN A 531 39.95 -36.35 4.54
CA ASN A 531 40.86 -36.69 5.64
C ASN A 531 40.48 -36.06 6.97
N ALA A 532 39.92 -34.87 6.93
CA ALA A 532 39.58 -34.14 8.13
C ALA A 532 38.18 -34.42 8.66
N ALA A 533 37.21 -34.69 7.79
CA ALA A 533 35.81 -34.90 8.19
C ALA A 533 35.44 -36.40 8.22
N TRP A 534 35.95 -37.18 7.27
CA TRP A 534 35.56 -38.57 7.04
C TRP A 534 36.79 -39.45 6.85
N PRO A 535 37.65 -39.56 7.90
CA PRO A 535 38.87 -40.37 7.83
C PRO A 535 38.51 -41.82 7.52
N ARG A 536 39.42 -42.50 6.83
CA ARG A 536 39.28 -43.93 6.51
C ARG A 536 39.39 -44.80 7.77
N ASP A 537 38.59 -45.82 7.83
CA ASP A 537 38.59 -46.76 8.96
C ASP A 537 39.89 -47.62 9.00
N ASP A 538 40.59 -47.75 7.85
CA ASP A 538 41.88 -48.41 7.75
C ASP A 538 43.09 -47.53 8.12
N ALA A 539 42.85 -46.34 8.66
CA ALA A 539 43.86 -45.33 9.04
C ALA A 539 44.75 -44.81 7.90
N GLN A 540 44.48 -45.14 6.63
CA GLN A 540 45.14 -44.53 5.48
C GLN A 540 44.57 -43.13 5.20
N GLN A 541 45.39 -42.29 4.56
CA GLN A 541 44.90 -40.97 4.14
C GLN A 541 44.25 -41.05 2.75
N TRP A 542 43.20 -40.28 2.55
CA TRP A 542 42.64 -40.00 1.24
C TRP A 542 43.66 -39.15 0.45
N THR A 543 43.87 -39.52 -0.81
CA THR A 543 44.77 -38.80 -1.73
C THR A 543 43.99 -38.14 -2.84
N ALA A 544 44.55 -37.13 -3.51
CA ALA A 544 44.00 -36.56 -4.71
C ALA A 544 43.79 -37.61 -5.82
N GLN A 545 44.61 -38.68 -5.83
CA GLN A 545 44.53 -39.76 -6.82
C GLN A 545 43.30 -40.65 -6.56
N ASP A 546 42.87 -40.85 -5.31
CA ASP A 546 41.62 -41.56 -4.99
C ASP A 546 40.43 -40.79 -5.51
N VAL A 547 40.45 -39.46 -5.43
CA VAL A 547 39.37 -38.58 -5.89
C VAL A 547 39.34 -38.50 -7.43
N SER A 548 40.51 -38.31 -8.06
CA SER A 548 40.60 -38.23 -9.56
C SER A 548 40.06 -39.47 -10.26
N GLY A 549 40.29 -40.65 -9.63
CA GLY A 549 39.76 -41.92 -10.14
C GLY A 549 38.23 -42.00 -10.22
N LEU A 550 37.53 -41.21 -9.39
CA LEU A 550 36.07 -41.18 -9.35
C LEU A 550 35.41 -40.30 -10.42
N ARG A 551 36.19 -39.42 -11.06
CA ARG A 551 35.68 -38.52 -12.10
C ARG A 551 35.42 -39.24 -13.44
N VAL A 552 35.90 -40.48 -13.57
CA VAL A 552 35.76 -41.29 -14.78
C VAL A 552 34.53 -42.18 -14.65
N GLY A 553 33.52 -41.93 -15.45
CA GLY A 553 32.43 -42.90 -15.66
C GLY A 553 31.15 -42.73 -14.84
N GLY A 554 30.69 -41.51 -14.56
CA GLY A 554 29.39 -41.29 -13.92
C GLY A 554 29.27 -39.97 -13.17
N LYS A 555 28.24 -39.84 -12.38
CA LYS A 555 28.09 -38.66 -11.50
C LYS A 555 29.13 -38.73 -10.36
N PHE A 556 30.01 -37.74 -10.35
CA PHE A 556 31.12 -37.65 -9.39
C PHE A 556 30.62 -37.67 -7.95
N SER A 557 29.61 -36.86 -7.61
CA SER A 557 29.02 -36.79 -6.26
C SER A 557 28.55 -38.15 -5.75
N LYS A 558 27.92 -38.95 -6.62
CA LYS A 558 27.43 -40.30 -6.29
C LYS A 558 28.59 -41.27 -6.05
N SER A 559 29.61 -41.22 -6.91
CA SER A 559 30.80 -42.06 -6.79
C SER A 559 31.57 -41.76 -5.52
N LEU A 560 31.77 -40.47 -5.22
CA LEU A 560 32.41 -39.98 -4.00
C LEU A 560 31.65 -40.41 -2.73
N HIS A 561 30.35 -40.21 -2.70
CA HIS A 561 29.52 -40.63 -1.57
C HIS A 561 29.57 -42.13 -1.32
N ASN A 562 29.50 -42.94 -2.38
CA ASN A 562 29.59 -44.39 -2.25
C ASN A 562 30.96 -44.84 -1.72
N MET A 563 32.05 -44.22 -2.16
CA MET A 563 33.40 -44.52 -1.67
C MET A 563 33.52 -44.19 -0.19
N LEU A 564 33.03 -43.01 0.23
CA LEU A 564 33.03 -42.60 1.63
C LEU A 564 32.25 -43.58 2.51
N ARG A 565 31.06 -43.98 2.09
CA ARG A 565 30.23 -44.94 2.84
C ARG A 565 30.84 -46.33 2.97
N GLN A 566 31.69 -46.72 2.03
CA GLN A 566 32.34 -48.03 2.06
C GLN A 566 33.61 -48.04 2.93
N SER A 567 34.24 -46.88 3.12
CA SER A 567 35.60 -46.80 3.71
C SER A 567 35.71 -45.93 4.94
N SER A 568 34.62 -45.28 5.35
CA SER A 568 34.62 -44.42 6.55
C SER A 568 33.32 -44.62 7.36
N SER A 569 33.46 -44.92 8.65
CA SER A 569 32.35 -45.03 9.60
C SER A 569 31.68 -43.67 9.89
N SER A 570 32.37 -42.58 9.61
CA SER A 570 31.87 -41.20 9.74
C SER A 570 31.36 -40.61 8.44
N ALA A 571 31.06 -41.45 7.42
CA ALA A 571 30.62 -40.99 6.11
C ALA A 571 29.44 -40.02 6.17
N PRO A 572 29.37 -39.02 5.26
CA PRO A 572 28.29 -38.03 5.22
C PRO A 572 26.93 -38.66 4.94
N SER A 573 25.85 -38.02 5.39
CA SER A 573 24.48 -38.51 5.15
C SER A 573 24.05 -38.36 3.69
N GLY A 574 24.62 -37.41 2.95
CA GLY A 574 24.28 -37.17 1.55
C GLY A 574 25.17 -36.13 0.85
N LYS A 575 24.76 -35.77 -0.37
CA LYS A 575 25.43 -34.80 -1.24
C LYS A 575 25.58 -33.42 -0.56
N GLU A 576 24.53 -32.95 0.09
CA GLU A 576 24.50 -31.67 0.79
C GLU A 576 25.57 -31.60 1.88
N ASP A 577 25.65 -32.60 2.76
CA ASP A 577 26.67 -32.66 3.82
C ASP A 577 28.08 -32.61 3.29
N MET A 578 28.34 -33.29 2.14
CA MET A 578 29.67 -33.30 1.52
C MET A 578 30.09 -31.90 1.10
N VAL A 579 29.23 -31.19 0.38
CA VAL A 579 29.55 -29.86 -0.15
C VAL A 579 29.60 -28.80 0.95
N VAL A 580 28.69 -28.86 1.91
CA VAL A 580 28.68 -27.94 3.05
C VAL A 580 29.95 -28.09 3.88
N GLU A 581 30.40 -29.33 4.13
CA GLU A 581 31.63 -29.57 4.88
C GLU A 581 32.89 -29.13 4.11
N LEU A 582 32.93 -29.34 2.81
CA LEU A 582 33.99 -28.81 1.95
C LEU A 582 34.04 -27.28 2.01
N THR A 583 32.90 -26.61 1.82
CA THR A 583 32.83 -25.14 1.84
C THR A 583 33.26 -24.56 3.18
N ARG A 584 32.94 -25.21 4.29
CA ARG A 584 33.39 -24.78 5.63
C ARG A 584 34.92 -24.81 5.82
N ARG A 585 35.65 -25.59 5.01
CA ARG A 585 37.08 -25.73 5.09
C ARG A 585 37.86 -24.77 4.23
N LEU A 586 37.23 -24.22 3.22
CA LEU A 586 37.81 -23.16 2.40
C LEU A 586 38.06 -21.89 3.24
N ARG A 587 39.21 -21.26 3.09
CA ARG A 587 39.61 -20.13 3.94
C ARG A 587 39.97 -18.85 3.19
N LYS A 588 40.34 -18.98 1.93
CA LYS A 588 40.85 -17.88 1.12
C LYS A 588 39.96 -17.69 -0.12
N PRO A 589 39.86 -16.45 -0.62
CA PRO A 589 39.13 -16.21 -1.89
C PRO A 589 39.65 -17.09 -3.04
N SER A 590 40.95 -17.36 -3.07
CA SER A 590 41.57 -18.24 -4.08
C SER A 590 41.17 -19.71 -3.99
N ASP A 591 40.55 -20.13 -2.89
CA ASP A 591 40.05 -21.49 -2.72
C ASP A 591 38.71 -21.69 -3.43
N VAL A 592 38.01 -20.59 -3.78
CA VAL A 592 36.75 -20.65 -4.54
C VAL A 592 37.06 -20.89 -6.01
N PRO A 593 36.49 -21.93 -6.63
CA PRO A 593 36.74 -22.25 -8.03
C PRO A 593 36.48 -21.07 -8.98
N PRO A 594 37.39 -20.80 -9.95
CA PRO A 594 37.26 -19.67 -10.87
C PRO A 594 35.95 -19.67 -11.67
N ALA A 595 35.42 -20.85 -12.02
CA ALA A 595 34.14 -20.98 -12.70
C ALA A 595 32.97 -20.45 -11.90
N LEU A 596 32.96 -20.70 -10.57
CA LEU A 596 31.95 -20.15 -9.66
C LEU A 596 32.10 -18.64 -9.48
N VAL A 597 33.33 -18.15 -9.32
CA VAL A 597 33.60 -16.70 -9.23
C VAL A 597 33.01 -15.98 -10.44
N LYS A 598 33.24 -16.51 -11.65
CA LYS A 598 32.68 -15.97 -12.88
C LYS A 598 31.14 -15.97 -12.88
N SER A 599 30.52 -17.07 -12.48
CA SER A 599 29.04 -17.14 -12.38
C SER A 599 28.49 -16.12 -11.39
N PHE A 600 29.18 -15.90 -10.28
CA PHE A 600 28.81 -14.86 -9.32
C PHE A 600 29.00 -13.45 -9.88
N GLU A 601 30.08 -13.18 -10.61
CA GLU A 601 30.30 -11.89 -11.29
C GLU A 601 29.21 -11.60 -12.31
N ASP A 602 28.80 -12.60 -13.09
CA ASP A 602 27.70 -12.48 -14.04
C ASP A 602 26.36 -12.20 -13.31
N ALA A 603 26.09 -12.87 -12.18
CA ALA A 603 24.90 -12.59 -11.36
C ALA A 603 24.93 -11.17 -10.75
N ILE A 604 26.08 -10.72 -10.26
CA ILE A 604 26.26 -9.34 -9.74
C ILE A 604 26.01 -8.33 -10.86
N LYS A 605 26.54 -8.57 -12.06
CA LYS A 605 26.34 -7.68 -13.20
C LYS A 605 24.86 -7.55 -13.53
N VAL A 606 24.13 -8.66 -13.62
CA VAL A 606 22.69 -8.67 -13.88
C VAL A 606 21.92 -7.97 -12.77
N ALA A 607 22.26 -8.18 -11.50
CA ALA A 607 21.62 -7.48 -10.38
C ALA A 607 21.87 -5.96 -10.40
N ARG A 608 23.08 -5.53 -10.82
CA ARG A 608 23.39 -4.11 -11.01
C ARG A 608 22.61 -3.49 -12.17
N GLU A 609 22.54 -4.16 -13.30
CA GLU A 609 21.77 -3.71 -14.47
C GLU A 609 20.27 -3.63 -14.13
N ALA A 610 19.72 -4.59 -13.39
CA ALA A 610 18.37 -4.55 -12.88
C ALA A 610 18.16 -3.36 -11.93
N GLY A 611 19.17 -3.01 -11.13
CA GLY A 611 19.14 -1.83 -10.26
C GLY A 611 19.16 -0.51 -11.03
N LEU A 612 19.95 -0.40 -12.07
CA LEU A 612 20.02 0.78 -12.94
C LEU A 612 18.73 1.00 -13.74
N ALA A 613 18.02 -0.07 -14.11
CA ALA A 613 16.72 0.02 -14.76
C ALA A 613 15.64 0.71 -13.88
N TYR A 614 15.86 0.76 -12.57
CA TYR A 614 14.97 1.45 -11.60
C TYR A 614 15.47 2.85 -11.21
N TRP A 615 16.72 3.19 -11.46
CA TRP A 615 17.33 4.48 -11.16
C TRP A 615 17.88 5.08 -12.46
N PRO A 616 17.26 6.09 -13.06
CA PRO A 616 17.86 6.79 -14.18
C PRO A 616 19.20 7.40 -13.72
N GLU A 617 20.23 7.30 -14.57
CA GLU A 617 21.51 7.95 -14.34
C GLU A 617 21.26 9.45 -14.16
N GLY A 618 21.57 9.99 -13.00
CA GLY A 618 21.54 11.43 -12.77
C GLY A 618 20.71 11.92 -11.57
N SER A 619 20.49 11.08 -10.54
CA SER A 619 19.99 11.58 -9.25
C SER A 619 21.08 11.64 -8.20
#